data_f186d481d0fda927d97d006c1d7a9413
#
_entry.id   f186d481d0fda927d97d006c1d7a9413
#
_cell.length_a   1.000
_cell.length_b   1.000
_cell.length_c   1.000
_cell.angle_alpha   90.00
_cell.angle_beta   90.00
_cell.angle_gamma   90.00
#
_symmetry.space_group_name_H-M   'P 1'
#
loop_
_entity.id
_entity.type
_entity.pdbx_description
1 polymer ?
#
loop_
_entity_poly.entity_id
_entity_poly.type
_entity_poly.pdbx_seq_one_letter_code
_entity_poly.pdbx_strand_id
1 'polypeptide(L)'
;LNVNSKPDLGLHMDINNSMEETPTALARALVKAGRKGEAEAVISGLIAAEFGHQVRSVSINSDAYSLNSLNGFADTDKGAFFFKFHQEEGEGRMAGEYYRARILADAGLPVDLPLEASTTPGRQILLYRLRRDRRLAEVARDFDQERDPTRFEGVLSAQAALDHAVAAVYLKTLHPISAAQSEAEPIHRLFHERLRDFDRPAELGGRFASFYRDQEFHLPGLVLNWRDLSRLTISVNGIRYSETLESLFAAAFTELAPAQFAGAGVVAHGDAHNANVWVEGPSATLRLVLFDPAFAGEHVPALLAEVKPTFHNVFAHPYWLYEPKVAEARFQAMAERRGDVLAIETDYALSPLRQAFLDTKRDLLWRPLLAELRSRGQLPVHWRRLLKLALFCCPVLVMSLRAGAGMHNPVSSAIGLAVAAMMGGEPVGGEDPLSRFLDAIAPDPAASQR
;
A
#
# COMPACT_ATOMS: atom_id res chain seq x y z
N LEU A 1 -52.09 14.66 56.23
CA LEU A 1 -52.54 13.29 56.53
C LEU A 1 -51.92 12.30 55.54
N ASN A 2 -51.14 11.37 56.11
CA ASN A 2 -50.73 10.04 55.62
C ASN A 2 -49.79 9.97 54.40
N VAL A 3 -48.52 9.72 54.58
CA VAL A 3 -47.85 8.41 54.74
C VAL A 3 -48.31 7.37 53.73
N ASN A 4 -47.44 7.07 52.78
CA ASN A 4 -47.33 5.72 52.24
C ASN A 4 -45.92 5.38 51.81
N SER A 5 -45.42 4.35 52.40
CA SER A 5 -44.18 3.63 52.23
C SER A 5 -44.01 3.07 50.81
N LYS A 6 -42.81 3.19 50.25
CA LYS A 6 -42.33 2.40 49.11
C LYS A 6 -41.89 1.01 49.58
N PRO A 7 -42.15 -0.04 48.84
CA PRO A 7 -41.46 -1.30 49.02
C PRO A 7 -40.13 -1.28 48.30
N ASP A 8 -39.14 -1.71 49.02
CA ASP A 8 -37.78 -2.00 48.57
C ASP A 8 -37.82 -3.25 47.68
N LEU A 9 -37.58 -3.09 46.39
CA LEU A 9 -37.32 -4.18 45.46
C LEU A 9 -35.83 -4.25 45.21
N GLY A 10 -35.18 -5.07 46.03
CA GLY A 10 -33.80 -5.49 45.82
C GLY A 10 -33.65 -6.19 44.47
N LEU A 11 -33.11 -5.48 43.49
CA LEU A 11 -32.56 -6.06 42.27
C LEU A 11 -31.07 -6.31 42.53
N HIS A 12 -30.76 -7.51 43.00
CA HIS A 12 -29.42 -8.07 42.80
C HIS A 12 -29.21 -8.20 41.31
N MET A 13 -28.52 -7.26 40.73
CA MET A 13 -27.81 -7.44 39.47
C MET A 13 -26.54 -8.21 39.78
N ASP A 14 -26.56 -9.52 39.54
CA ASP A 14 -25.34 -10.30 39.37
C ASP A 14 -24.65 -9.84 38.08
N ILE A 15 -23.75 -8.86 38.20
CA ILE A 15 -22.79 -8.51 37.15
C ILE A 15 -21.57 -9.40 37.36
N ASN A 16 -21.68 -10.66 37.06
CA ASN A 16 -20.58 -11.56 36.82
C ASN A 16 -20.62 -12.07 35.38
N ASN A 17 -20.42 -11.17 34.42
CA ASN A 17 -20.04 -11.52 33.08
C ASN A 17 -18.64 -10.95 32.85
N SER A 18 -17.65 -11.53 33.54
CA SER A 18 -16.24 -11.38 33.15
C SER A 18 -16.11 -12.08 31.80
N MET A 19 -16.23 -11.31 30.71
CA MET A 19 -15.68 -11.74 29.42
C MET A 19 -14.21 -12.04 29.70
N GLU A 20 -13.84 -13.32 29.72
CA GLU A 20 -12.43 -13.72 29.77
C GLU A 20 -11.73 -13.03 28.61
N GLU A 21 -10.81 -12.14 28.95
CA GLU A 21 -10.03 -11.38 27.96
C GLU A 21 -9.23 -12.39 27.10
N THR A 22 -9.52 -12.44 25.82
CA THR A 22 -8.87 -13.41 24.93
C THR A 22 -7.36 -13.21 24.89
N PRO A 23 -6.55 -14.26 24.69
CA PRO A 23 -5.09 -14.15 24.67
C PRO A 23 -4.56 -13.07 23.73
N THR A 24 -5.17 -12.91 22.53
CA THR A 24 -4.75 -11.87 21.58
C THR A 24 -5.15 -10.47 22.05
N ALA A 25 -6.32 -10.30 22.65
CA ALA A 25 -6.75 -9.03 23.24
C ALA A 25 -5.86 -8.63 24.42
N LEU A 26 -5.58 -9.58 25.31
CA LEU A 26 -4.69 -9.36 26.46
C LEU A 26 -3.28 -8.97 26.01
N ALA A 27 -2.69 -9.68 25.04
CA ALA A 27 -1.37 -9.34 24.53
C ALA A 27 -1.32 -7.91 23.97
N ARG A 28 -2.36 -7.49 23.20
CA ARG A 28 -2.48 -6.13 22.66
C ARG A 28 -2.58 -5.08 23.79
N ALA A 29 -3.42 -5.32 24.79
CA ALA A 29 -3.60 -4.43 25.92
C ALA A 29 -2.29 -4.24 26.71
N LEU A 30 -1.56 -5.32 26.95
CA LEU A 30 -0.26 -5.29 27.64
C LEU A 30 0.79 -4.49 26.84
N VAL A 31 0.89 -4.68 25.53
CA VAL A 31 1.80 -3.89 24.69
C VAL A 31 1.44 -2.41 24.74
N LYS A 32 0.16 -2.08 24.62
CA LYS A 32 -0.32 -0.68 24.71
C LYS A 32 -0.01 -0.06 26.08
N ALA A 33 -0.01 -0.86 27.13
CA ALA A 33 0.36 -0.46 28.48
C ALA A 33 1.88 -0.42 28.74
N GLY A 34 2.73 -0.74 27.74
CA GLY A 34 4.18 -0.81 27.89
C GLY A 34 4.70 -2.06 28.62
N ARG A 35 3.82 -3.03 28.91
CA ARG A 35 4.13 -4.27 29.65
C ARG A 35 4.58 -5.39 28.70
N LYS A 36 5.64 -5.11 27.94
CA LYS A 36 6.12 -5.96 26.83
C LYS A 36 6.43 -7.41 27.28
N GLY A 37 7.14 -7.59 28.38
CA GLY A 37 7.52 -8.93 28.86
C GLY A 37 6.31 -9.81 29.24
N GLU A 38 5.24 -9.21 29.75
CA GLU A 38 4.01 -9.94 30.06
C GLU A 38 3.24 -10.28 28.79
N ALA A 39 3.23 -9.39 27.77
CA ALA A 39 2.67 -9.69 26.47
C ALA A 39 3.43 -10.86 25.80
N GLU A 40 4.75 -10.89 25.89
CA GLU A 40 5.61 -11.98 25.38
C GLU A 40 5.28 -13.31 26.06
N ALA A 41 5.01 -13.31 27.38
CA ALA A 41 4.58 -14.50 28.10
C ALA A 41 3.19 -15.01 27.63
N VAL A 42 2.23 -14.11 27.39
CA VAL A 42 0.91 -14.46 26.84
C VAL A 42 1.05 -15.07 25.45
N ILE A 43 1.87 -14.47 24.58
CA ILE A 43 2.11 -15.00 23.21
C ILE A 43 2.81 -16.36 23.27
N SER A 44 3.77 -16.54 24.17
CA SER A 44 4.42 -17.84 24.41
C SER A 44 3.40 -18.93 24.77
N GLY A 45 2.50 -18.64 25.70
CA GLY A 45 1.41 -19.54 26.07
C GLY A 45 0.44 -19.83 24.93
N LEU A 46 0.13 -18.82 24.12
CA LEU A 46 -0.73 -18.95 22.94
C LEU A 46 -0.10 -19.89 21.88
N ILE A 47 1.17 -19.69 21.54
CA ILE A 47 1.91 -20.56 20.60
C ILE A 47 1.96 -21.99 21.11
N ALA A 48 2.26 -22.20 22.39
CA ALA A 48 2.29 -23.53 22.99
C ALA A 48 0.92 -24.22 22.96
N ALA A 49 -0.15 -23.48 23.25
CA ALA A 49 -1.50 -24.03 23.29
C ALA A 49 -2.07 -24.34 21.90
N GLU A 50 -1.81 -23.49 20.90
CA GLU A 50 -2.37 -23.65 19.54
C GLU A 50 -1.57 -24.66 18.71
N PHE A 51 -0.23 -24.72 18.86
CA PHE A 51 0.61 -25.50 17.97
C PHE A 51 1.41 -26.61 18.69
N GLY A 52 1.32 -26.69 20.02
CA GLY A 52 2.01 -27.72 20.80
C GLY A 52 3.54 -27.55 20.84
N HIS A 53 4.04 -26.34 20.59
CA HIS A 53 5.49 -26.05 20.63
C HIS A 53 5.97 -25.82 22.05
N GLN A 54 7.18 -26.29 22.36
CA GLN A 54 7.89 -25.85 23.55
C GLN A 54 8.60 -24.53 23.23
N VAL A 55 8.04 -23.42 23.71
CA VAL A 55 8.55 -22.09 23.44
C VAL A 55 9.68 -21.75 24.42
N ARG A 56 10.87 -21.43 23.89
CA ARG A 56 12.05 -21.03 24.68
C ARG A 56 12.06 -19.53 24.95
N SER A 57 11.72 -18.74 23.92
CA SER A 57 11.63 -17.30 24.04
C SER A 57 10.68 -16.70 23.01
N VAL A 58 10.08 -15.56 23.36
CA VAL A 58 9.31 -14.69 22.46
C VAL A 58 9.91 -13.30 22.56
N SER A 59 9.99 -12.60 21.44
CA SER A 59 10.43 -11.22 21.36
C SER A 59 9.52 -10.45 20.43
N ILE A 60 8.78 -9.48 20.96
CA ILE A 60 7.90 -8.59 20.17
C ILE A 60 8.77 -7.60 19.39
N ASN A 61 8.48 -7.46 18.10
CA ASN A 61 9.15 -6.50 17.22
C ASN A 61 8.66 -5.08 17.52
N SER A 62 9.58 -4.13 17.59
CA SER A 62 9.30 -2.70 17.78
C SER A 62 9.56 -1.88 16.51
N ASP A 63 9.61 -2.53 15.34
CA ASP A 63 9.91 -1.87 14.06
C ASP A 63 8.78 -0.93 13.64
N ALA A 64 9.15 0.29 13.23
CA ALA A 64 8.24 1.36 12.82
C ALA A 64 7.43 1.03 11.54
N TYR A 65 7.77 -0.03 10.82
CA TYR A 65 7.07 -0.46 9.59
C TYR A 65 5.85 -1.37 9.85
N SER A 66 5.62 -1.80 11.09
CA SER A 66 4.53 -2.71 11.46
C SER A 66 3.35 -1.97 12.09
N LEU A 67 2.69 -1.10 11.33
CA LEU A 67 1.65 -0.21 11.86
C LEU A 67 0.33 -0.91 12.19
N ASN A 68 0.04 -2.09 11.60
CA ASN A 68 -1.28 -2.71 11.67
C ASN A 68 -1.29 -4.11 12.31
N SER A 69 -0.14 -4.61 12.77
CA SER A 69 -0.05 -5.94 13.38
C SER A 69 0.89 -5.97 14.57
N LEU A 70 0.55 -6.80 15.58
CA LEU A 70 1.51 -7.23 16.58
C LEU A 70 2.30 -8.39 15.99
N ASN A 71 3.61 -8.29 15.96
CA ASN A 71 4.49 -9.31 15.40
C ASN A 71 5.82 -9.39 16.16
N GLY A 72 6.56 -10.45 15.88
CA GLY A 72 7.85 -10.67 16.53
C GLY A 72 8.43 -12.03 16.21
N PHE A 73 9.33 -12.48 17.05
CA PHE A 73 10.06 -13.70 16.87
C PHE A 73 9.78 -14.66 18.02
N ALA A 74 9.65 -15.95 17.71
CA ALA A 74 9.52 -17.04 18.68
C ALA A 74 10.61 -18.08 18.42
N ASP A 75 11.40 -18.43 19.44
CA ASP A 75 12.29 -19.59 19.41
C ASP A 75 11.63 -20.76 20.12
N THR A 76 11.55 -21.89 19.44
CA THR A 76 10.86 -23.09 19.91
C THR A 76 11.72 -24.34 19.74
N ASP A 77 11.24 -25.47 20.25
CA ASP A 77 11.83 -26.78 20.00
C ASP A 77 11.83 -27.22 18.53
N LYS A 78 10.90 -26.63 17.72
CA LYS A 78 10.80 -26.89 16.27
C LYS A 78 11.50 -25.84 15.39
N GLY A 79 12.17 -24.87 16.00
CA GLY A 79 12.94 -23.85 15.31
C GLY A 79 12.49 -22.43 15.63
N ALA A 80 13.04 -21.48 14.87
CA ALA A 80 12.72 -20.07 15.02
C ALA A 80 11.65 -19.63 14.00
N PHE A 81 10.64 -18.91 14.48
CA PHE A 81 9.52 -18.44 13.70
C PHE A 81 9.39 -16.93 13.80
N PHE A 82 8.82 -16.32 12.77
CA PHE A 82 8.21 -15.00 12.83
C PHE A 82 6.72 -15.19 13.09
N PHE A 83 6.19 -14.58 14.15
CA PHE A 83 4.77 -14.60 14.43
C PHE A 83 4.10 -13.27 14.09
N LYS A 84 2.82 -13.32 13.72
CA LYS A 84 2.03 -12.13 13.39
C LYS A 84 0.57 -12.32 13.78
N PHE A 85 -0.05 -11.28 14.37
CA PHE A 85 -1.50 -11.15 14.51
C PHE A 85 -1.92 -9.68 14.50
N HIS A 86 -3.18 -9.39 14.18
CA HIS A 86 -3.65 -8.02 14.02
C HIS A 86 -3.73 -7.26 15.34
N GLN A 87 -3.47 -5.93 15.29
CA GLN A 87 -3.60 -5.05 16.45
C GLN A 87 -5.01 -4.49 16.65
N GLU A 88 -5.84 -4.46 15.60
CA GLU A 88 -7.19 -3.90 15.67
C GLU A 88 -8.24 -4.96 16.02
N GLU A 89 -9.29 -4.53 16.71
CA GLU A 89 -10.45 -5.35 17.04
C GLU A 89 -11.15 -5.80 15.75
N GLY A 90 -11.32 -7.10 15.56
CA GLY A 90 -11.97 -7.68 14.39
C GLY A 90 -11.44 -9.06 14.05
N GLU A 91 -11.89 -10.07 14.76
CA GLU A 91 -11.43 -11.47 14.66
C GLU A 91 -11.54 -12.09 13.26
N GLY A 92 -12.44 -11.58 12.39
CA GLY A 92 -12.60 -12.07 11.03
C GLY A 92 -11.45 -11.71 10.06
N ARG A 93 -10.61 -10.72 10.40
CA ARG A 93 -9.58 -10.21 9.49
C ARG A 93 -8.35 -11.10 9.39
N MET A 94 -7.99 -11.83 10.46
CA MET A 94 -6.79 -12.68 10.45
C MET A 94 -6.99 -14.04 9.77
N ALA A 95 -8.17 -14.62 9.93
CA ALA A 95 -8.56 -15.75 9.09
C ALA A 95 -8.48 -15.34 7.62
N GLY A 96 -8.84 -14.08 7.32
CA GLY A 96 -8.70 -13.47 6.01
C GLY A 96 -7.27 -13.42 5.48
N GLU A 97 -6.24 -13.10 6.30
CA GLU A 97 -4.85 -13.01 5.81
C GLU A 97 -4.30 -14.38 5.40
N TYR A 98 -4.51 -15.41 6.22
CA TYR A 98 -4.13 -16.78 5.86
C TYR A 98 -4.82 -17.25 4.57
N TYR A 99 -6.11 -17.01 4.47
CA TYR A 99 -6.90 -17.34 3.29
C TYR A 99 -6.40 -16.57 2.05
N ARG A 100 -6.06 -15.29 2.20
CA ARG A 100 -5.57 -14.44 1.11
C ARG A 100 -4.21 -14.89 0.58
N ALA A 101 -3.29 -15.30 1.46
CA ALA A 101 -2.02 -15.89 1.05
C ALA A 101 -2.26 -17.17 0.23
N ARG A 102 -3.23 -17.99 0.64
CA ARG A 102 -3.59 -19.23 -0.05
C ARG A 102 -4.19 -18.98 -1.43
N ILE A 103 -5.08 -17.98 -1.56
CA ILE A 103 -5.62 -17.56 -2.86
C ILE A 103 -4.49 -17.28 -3.87
N LEU A 104 -3.47 -16.52 -3.44
CA LEU A 104 -2.36 -16.18 -4.30
C LEU A 104 -1.52 -17.39 -4.70
N ALA A 105 -1.23 -18.28 -3.74
CA ALA A 105 -0.48 -19.51 -3.99
C ALA A 105 -1.22 -20.45 -4.96
N ASP A 106 -2.52 -20.64 -4.76
CA ASP A 106 -3.37 -21.50 -5.59
C ASP A 106 -3.53 -20.94 -7.01
N ALA A 107 -3.48 -19.61 -7.17
CA ALA A 107 -3.42 -18.97 -8.46
C ALA A 107 -2.07 -19.15 -9.19
N GLY A 108 -0.99 -19.44 -8.45
CA GLY A 108 0.35 -19.68 -8.97
C GLY A 108 1.36 -18.55 -8.71
N LEU A 109 1.04 -17.58 -7.86
CA LEU A 109 1.99 -16.54 -7.47
C LEU A 109 3.01 -17.06 -6.44
N PRO A 110 4.29 -16.63 -6.53
CA PRO A 110 5.30 -16.95 -5.54
C PRO A 110 5.05 -16.13 -4.27
N VAL A 111 4.35 -16.71 -3.31
CA VAL A 111 3.99 -16.05 -2.04
C VAL A 111 4.48 -16.84 -0.84
N ASP A 112 4.92 -16.13 0.19
CA ASP A 112 5.30 -16.71 1.48
C ASP A 112 4.04 -17.11 2.25
N LEU A 113 3.92 -18.41 2.55
CA LEU A 113 2.79 -18.96 3.28
C LEU A 113 3.16 -19.14 4.75
N PRO A 114 2.24 -18.87 5.69
CA PRO A 114 2.47 -19.28 7.07
C PRO A 114 2.61 -20.79 7.16
N LEU A 115 3.55 -21.24 7.97
CA LEU A 115 3.75 -22.67 8.24
C LEU A 115 2.64 -23.21 9.12
N GLU A 116 2.18 -22.41 10.07
CA GLU A 116 1.12 -22.74 10.99
C GLU A 116 0.20 -21.54 11.19
N ALA A 117 -1.09 -21.79 11.37
CA ALA A 117 -2.11 -20.75 11.54
C ALA A 117 -3.20 -21.22 12.52
N SER A 118 -3.50 -20.40 13.50
CA SER A 118 -4.74 -20.51 14.28
C SER A 118 -5.73 -19.49 13.81
N THR A 119 -6.93 -19.94 13.45
CA THR A 119 -8.07 -19.13 13.05
C THR A 119 -9.16 -19.05 14.14
N THR A 120 -8.89 -19.65 15.31
CA THR A 120 -9.81 -19.66 16.45
C THR A 120 -10.01 -18.24 16.96
N PRO A 121 -11.26 -17.73 17.08
CA PRO A 121 -11.54 -16.40 17.59
C PRO A 121 -10.85 -16.12 18.94
N GLY A 122 -10.19 -14.97 19.04
CA GLY A 122 -9.43 -14.56 20.23
C GLY A 122 -8.08 -15.27 20.44
N ARG A 123 -7.73 -16.21 19.56
CA ARG A 123 -6.50 -17.00 19.58
C ARG A 123 -5.79 -17.02 18.22
N GLN A 124 -6.15 -16.10 17.34
CA GLN A 124 -5.60 -16.02 15.99
C GLN A 124 -4.12 -15.63 16.04
N ILE A 125 -3.27 -16.46 15.44
CA ILE A 125 -1.85 -16.21 15.28
C ILE A 125 -1.32 -16.98 14.07
N LEU A 126 -0.44 -16.33 13.31
CA LEU A 126 0.25 -16.92 12.16
C LEU A 126 1.71 -17.11 12.51
N LEU A 127 2.27 -18.29 12.21
CA LEU A 127 3.69 -18.57 12.30
C LEU A 127 4.29 -18.74 10.91
N TYR A 128 5.23 -17.89 10.58
CA TYR A 128 6.01 -17.94 9.34
C TYR A 128 7.40 -18.47 9.62
N ARG A 129 8.04 -19.05 8.61
CA ARG A 129 9.48 -19.31 8.65
C ARG A 129 10.22 -18.01 8.96
N LEU A 130 11.15 -18.06 9.91
CA LEU A 130 12.04 -16.92 10.13
C LEU A 130 12.92 -16.71 8.89
N ARG A 131 12.73 -15.58 8.23
CA ARG A 131 13.49 -15.18 7.05
C ARG A 131 14.71 -14.37 7.45
N ARG A 132 15.81 -14.61 6.73
CA ARG A 132 17.02 -13.78 6.76
C ARG A 132 17.26 -13.11 5.40
N ASP A 133 16.35 -13.34 4.46
CA ASP A 133 16.36 -12.74 3.15
C ASP A 133 16.14 -11.22 3.26
N ARG A 134 16.76 -10.48 2.38
CA ARG A 134 16.55 -9.03 2.30
C ARG A 134 15.28 -8.72 1.53
N ARG A 135 14.64 -7.61 1.87
CA ARG A 135 13.54 -7.08 1.08
C ARG A 135 14.08 -6.45 -0.21
N LEU A 136 13.30 -6.56 -1.28
CA LEU A 136 13.66 -5.92 -2.56
C LEU A 136 13.83 -4.40 -2.42
N ALA A 137 13.08 -3.77 -1.52
CA ALA A 137 13.26 -2.35 -1.20
C ALA A 137 14.68 -2.01 -0.71
N GLU A 138 15.25 -2.87 0.15
CA GLU A 138 16.60 -2.68 0.68
C GLU A 138 17.67 -2.93 -0.39
N VAL A 139 17.45 -3.95 -1.22
CA VAL A 139 18.35 -4.28 -2.33
C VAL A 139 18.33 -3.17 -3.39
N ALA A 140 17.16 -2.71 -3.79
CA ALA A 140 17.00 -1.61 -4.73
C ALA A 140 17.61 -0.30 -4.21
N ARG A 141 17.47 -0.02 -2.91
CA ARG A 141 18.10 1.13 -2.25
C ARG A 141 19.62 1.09 -2.34
N ASP A 142 20.25 -0.08 -2.22
CA ASP A 142 21.70 -0.19 -2.34
C ASP A 142 22.17 0.19 -3.76
N PHE A 143 21.42 -0.20 -4.79
CA PHE A 143 21.69 0.24 -6.17
C PHE A 143 21.51 1.74 -6.35
N ASP A 144 20.42 2.29 -5.82
CA ASP A 144 20.18 3.73 -5.88
C ASP A 144 21.29 4.53 -5.16
N GLN A 145 21.98 3.91 -4.21
CA GLN A 145 23.13 4.47 -3.50
C GLN A 145 24.48 4.09 -4.10
N GLU A 146 24.51 3.36 -5.22
CA GLU A 146 25.72 2.89 -5.89
C GLU A 146 26.61 1.99 -5.02
N ARG A 147 26.00 1.27 -4.08
CA ARG A 147 26.73 0.42 -3.15
C ARG A 147 27.08 -0.96 -3.69
N ASP A 148 26.25 -1.51 -4.60
CA ASP A 148 26.46 -2.84 -5.17
C ASP A 148 25.92 -2.97 -6.60
N PRO A 149 26.62 -2.44 -7.63
CA PRO A 149 26.18 -2.54 -9.01
C PRO A 149 26.27 -3.97 -9.58
N THR A 150 27.00 -4.89 -8.92
CA THR A 150 27.26 -6.24 -9.45
C THR A 150 26.03 -7.14 -9.47
N ARG A 151 25.02 -6.83 -8.66
CA ARG A 151 23.75 -7.59 -8.58
C ARG A 151 22.65 -7.06 -9.50
N PHE A 152 22.88 -5.99 -10.25
CA PHE A 152 21.86 -5.31 -11.04
C PHE A 152 21.12 -6.27 -12.00
N GLU A 153 21.86 -6.98 -12.85
CA GLU A 153 21.28 -7.90 -13.83
C GLU A 153 20.48 -9.03 -13.18
N GLY A 154 20.96 -9.56 -12.06
CA GLY A 154 20.25 -10.60 -11.31
C GLY A 154 18.92 -10.12 -10.74
N VAL A 155 18.90 -8.91 -10.17
CA VAL A 155 17.68 -8.30 -9.62
C VAL A 155 16.70 -7.94 -10.73
N LEU A 156 17.18 -7.40 -11.85
CA LEU A 156 16.35 -7.06 -13.00
C LEU A 156 15.73 -8.32 -13.63
N SER A 157 16.51 -9.38 -13.79
CA SER A 157 16.02 -10.68 -14.28
C SER A 157 14.95 -11.28 -13.36
N ALA A 158 15.17 -11.20 -12.03
CA ALA A 158 14.22 -11.68 -11.06
C ALA A 158 12.92 -10.85 -11.06
N GLN A 159 13.01 -9.51 -11.24
CA GLN A 159 11.84 -8.65 -11.40
C GLN A 159 11.07 -8.98 -12.68
N ALA A 160 11.77 -9.16 -13.80
CA ALA A 160 11.14 -9.56 -15.07
C ALA A 160 10.40 -10.91 -14.94
N ALA A 161 11.00 -11.88 -14.25
CA ALA A 161 10.37 -13.16 -13.99
C ALA A 161 9.11 -13.03 -13.11
N LEU A 162 9.14 -12.15 -12.09
CA LEU A 162 7.97 -11.87 -11.26
C LEU A 162 6.87 -11.18 -12.07
N ASP A 163 7.20 -10.13 -12.85
CA ASP A 163 6.22 -9.41 -13.67
C ASP A 163 5.55 -10.35 -14.69
N HIS A 164 6.32 -11.26 -15.27
CA HIS A 164 5.77 -12.30 -16.18
C HIS A 164 4.83 -13.27 -15.44
N ALA A 165 5.22 -13.74 -14.26
CA ALA A 165 4.38 -14.63 -13.46
C ALA A 165 3.07 -13.95 -13.00
N VAL A 166 3.15 -12.68 -12.59
CA VAL A 166 1.97 -11.87 -12.22
C VAL A 166 1.05 -11.69 -13.43
N ALA A 167 1.59 -11.32 -14.59
CA ALA A 167 0.81 -11.19 -15.82
C ALA A 167 0.12 -12.51 -16.21
N ALA A 168 0.83 -13.64 -16.12
CA ALA A 168 0.24 -14.95 -16.42
C ALA A 168 -0.92 -15.28 -15.49
N VAL A 169 -0.82 -14.96 -14.19
CA VAL A 169 -1.91 -15.14 -13.23
C VAL A 169 -3.07 -14.21 -13.55
N TYR A 170 -2.82 -12.93 -13.85
CA TYR A 170 -3.89 -11.99 -14.22
C TYR A 170 -4.64 -12.44 -15.46
N LEU A 171 -3.94 -12.80 -16.52
CA LEU A 171 -4.57 -13.28 -17.77
C LEU A 171 -5.38 -14.57 -17.56
N LYS A 172 -4.86 -15.49 -16.74
CA LYS A 172 -5.54 -16.75 -16.40
C LYS A 172 -6.80 -16.54 -15.54
N THR A 173 -6.76 -15.59 -14.61
CA THR A 173 -7.81 -15.37 -13.63
C THR A 173 -8.76 -14.22 -13.99
N LEU A 174 -8.54 -13.53 -15.10
CA LEU A 174 -9.37 -12.43 -15.57
C LEU A 174 -10.81 -12.87 -15.81
N HIS A 175 -11.75 -12.29 -15.09
CA HIS A 175 -13.18 -12.62 -15.16
C HIS A 175 -14.05 -11.38 -14.90
N PRO A 176 -15.33 -11.42 -15.33
CA PRO A 176 -16.28 -10.36 -15.01
C PRO A 176 -16.55 -10.29 -13.51
N ILE A 177 -16.62 -9.07 -12.97
CA ILE A 177 -17.01 -8.81 -11.59
C ILE A 177 -18.16 -7.82 -11.52
N SER A 178 -19.05 -8.02 -10.54
CA SER A 178 -20.11 -7.09 -10.22
C SER A 178 -19.62 -5.92 -9.35
N ALA A 179 -20.42 -4.87 -9.21
CA ALA A 179 -20.14 -3.78 -8.28
C ALA A 179 -19.98 -4.29 -6.82
N ALA A 180 -20.84 -5.19 -6.38
CA ALA A 180 -20.78 -5.76 -5.04
C ALA A 180 -19.48 -6.58 -4.80
N GLN A 181 -19.00 -7.32 -5.80
CA GLN A 181 -17.73 -8.03 -5.71
C GLN A 181 -16.56 -7.05 -5.63
N SER A 182 -16.56 -6.01 -6.47
CA SER A 182 -15.54 -4.94 -6.38
C SER A 182 -15.55 -4.28 -5.00
N GLU A 183 -16.72 -3.86 -4.50
CA GLU A 183 -16.87 -3.19 -3.20
C GLU A 183 -16.35 -4.04 -2.02
N ALA A 184 -16.45 -5.36 -2.11
CA ALA A 184 -15.96 -6.28 -1.08
C ALA A 184 -14.43 -6.40 -1.05
N GLU A 185 -13.74 -5.98 -2.10
CA GLU A 185 -12.28 -6.14 -2.20
C GLU A 185 -11.53 -5.12 -1.33
N PRO A 186 -10.54 -5.58 -0.55
CA PRO A 186 -9.79 -4.71 0.36
C PRO A 186 -8.89 -3.70 -0.33
N ILE A 187 -8.64 -3.85 -1.63
CA ILE A 187 -7.80 -2.94 -2.42
C ILE A 187 -8.27 -1.48 -2.31
N HIS A 188 -9.59 -1.24 -2.18
CA HIS A 188 -10.17 0.10 -2.06
C HIS A 188 -9.74 0.85 -0.80
N ARG A 189 -9.27 0.14 0.24
CA ARG A 189 -8.66 0.73 1.44
C ARG A 189 -7.33 1.44 1.15
N LEU A 190 -6.72 1.16 0.02
CA LEU A 190 -5.49 1.84 -0.41
C LEU A 190 -5.76 3.16 -1.14
N PHE A 191 -6.98 3.34 -1.66
CA PHE A 191 -7.39 4.47 -2.51
C PHE A 191 -8.61 5.20 -1.95
N HIS A 192 -9.80 4.86 -2.41
CA HIS A 192 -11.05 5.55 -2.14
C HIS A 192 -11.38 5.64 -0.64
N GLU A 193 -11.22 4.57 0.14
CA GLU A 193 -11.55 4.59 1.56
C GLU A 193 -10.69 5.57 2.37
N ARG A 194 -9.47 5.89 1.91
CA ARG A 194 -8.62 6.92 2.52
C ARG A 194 -9.08 8.35 2.25
N LEU A 195 -9.97 8.52 1.27
CA LEU A 195 -10.57 9.80 0.91
C LEU A 195 -11.92 10.04 1.57
N ARG A 196 -12.55 9.01 2.11
CA ARG A 196 -13.88 9.11 2.74
C ARG A 196 -13.80 9.74 4.12
N ASP A 197 -14.75 10.63 4.42
CA ASP A 197 -14.99 11.08 5.78
C ASP A 197 -15.57 9.94 6.62
N PHE A 198 -15.09 9.75 7.86
CA PHE A 198 -15.54 8.64 8.72
C PHE A 198 -17.00 8.79 9.14
N ASP A 199 -17.41 10.02 9.49
CA ASP A 199 -18.75 10.30 9.99
C ASP A 199 -19.74 10.53 8.84
N ARG A 200 -19.24 10.99 7.69
CA ARG A 200 -20.01 11.30 6.49
C ARG A 200 -19.42 10.63 5.25
N PRO A 201 -19.59 9.32 5.09
CA PRO A 201 -18.90 8.54 4.04
C PRO A 201 -19.17 8.99 2.60
N ALA A 202 -20.22 9.78 2.35
CA ALA A 202 -20.51 10.38 1.05
C ALA A 202 -19.72 11.67 0.79
N GLU A 203 -18.91 12.14 1.74
CA GLU A 203 -18.11 13.36 1.61
C GLU A 203 -16.62 13.06 1.52
N LEU A 204 -15.90 13.92 0.81
CA LEU A 204 -14.45 13.92 0.76
C LEU A 204 -13.87 14.34 2.11
N GLY A 205 -13.08 13.48 2.73
CA GLY A 205 -12.52 13.67 4.07
C GLY A 205 -11.31 12.76 4.30
N GLY A 206 -11.35 11.94 5.34
CA GLY A 206 -10.33 10.93 5.65
C GLY A 206 -8.91 11.51 5.73
N ARG A 207 -7.96 10.84 5.05
CA ARG A 207 -6.56 11.28 5.01
C ARG A 207 -6.38 12.61 4.27
N PHE A 208 -7.20 12.90 3.26
CA PHE A 208 -7.19 14.21 2.61
C PHE A 208 -7.42 15.33 3.64
N ALA A 209 -8.49 15.23 4.43
CA ALA A 209 -8.82 16.24 5.42
C ALA A 209 -7.73 16.35 6.51
N SER A 210 -7.30 15.21 7.07
CA SER A 210 -6.30 15.20 8.14
C SER A 210 -4.91 15.66 7.70
N PHE A 211 -4.53 15.40 6.44
CA PHE A 211 -3.20 15.74 5.94
C PHE A 211 -3.10 17.16 5.38
N TYR A 212 -4.16 17.66 4.72
CA TYR A 212 -4.06 18.84 3.84
C TYR A 212 -5.06 19.93 4.12
N ARG A 213 -6.31 19.61 4.49
CA ARG A 213 -7.35 20.63 4.68
C ARG A 213 -6.90 21.62 5.77
N ASP A 214 -6.99 22.94 5.45
CA ASP A 214 -6.65 24.04 6.34
C ASP A 214 -5.19 24.01 6.88
N GLN A 215 -4.29 23.39 6.14
CA GLN A 215 -2.89 23.23 6.52
C GLN A 215 -1.97 24.14 5.69
N GLU A 216 -0.76 24.37 6.22
CA GLU A 216 0.31 25.09 5.50
C GLU A 216 1.31 24.11 4.87
N PHE A 217 1.87 24.52 3.72
CA PHE A 217 2.93 23.82 3.00
C PHE A 217 4.17 24.69 2.97
N HIS A 218 5.24 24.18 3.55
CA HIS A 218 6.56 24.77 3.52
C HIS A 218 7.37 24.12 2.41
N LEU A 219 7.60 24.88 1.33
CA LEU A 219 8.38 24.47 0.16
C LEU A 219 9.69 25.26 0.12
N PRO A 220 10.71 24.85 -0.66
CA PRO A 220 11.94 25.62 -0.79
C PRO A 220 11.65 27.03 -1.37
N GLY A 221 11.84 28.06 -0.54
CA GLY A 221 11.61 29.44 -0.91
C GLY A 221 10.15 29.93 -0.87
N LEU A 222 9.17 29.10 -0.48
CA LEU A 222 7.77 29.43 -0.55
C LEU A 222 6.95 28.77 0.58
N VAL A 223 6.01 29.51 1.17
CA VAL A 223 5.00 28.99 2.08
C VAL A 223 3.62 29.30 1.51
N LEU A 224 2.77 28.28 1.42
CA LEU A 224 1.38 28.39 0.95
C LEU A 224 0.44 27.69 1.90
N ASN A 225 -0.74 28.26 2.15
CA ASN A 225 -1.83 27.53 2.76
C ASN A 225 -2.53 26.61 1.72
N TRP A 226 -3.28 25.62 2.20
CA TRP A 226 -3.99 24.68 1.32
C TRP A 226 -4.92 25.37 0.32
N ARG A 227 -5.67 26.39 0.76
CA ARG A 227 -6.66 27.09 -0.07
C ARG A 227 -6.01 27.72 -1.29
N ASP A 228 -4.81 28.28 -1.13
CA ASP A 228 -4.07 28.88 -2.23
C ASP A 228 -3.41 27.79 -3.09
N LEU A 229 -2.69 26.86 -2.46
CA LEU A 229 -1.98 25.78 -3.16
C LEU A 229 -2.92 24.92 -4.00
N SER A 230 -4.05 24.51 -3.44
CA SER A 230 -4.95 23.52 -4.07
C SER A 230 -5.55 23.96 -5.40
N ARG A 231 -5.56 25.26 -5.65
CA ARG A 231 -6.14 25.89 -6.85
C ARG A 231 -5.11 26.28 -7.90
N LEU A 232 -3.83 26.15 -7.58
CA LEU A 232 -2.77 26.37 -8.56
C LEU A 232 -2.64 25.14 -9.45
N THR A 233 -2.43 25.35 -10.74
CA THR A 233 -1.86 24.30 -11.59
C THR A 233 -0.39 24.15 -11.25
N ILE A 234 0.18 22.95 -11.45
CA ILE A 234 1.59 22.70 -11.13
C ILE A 234 2.37 22.59 -12.44
N SER A 235 3.53 23.22 -12.48
CA SER A 235 4.53 23.04 -13.54
C SER A 235 5.78 22.39 -12.92
N VAL A 236 6.31 21.35 -13.55
CA VAL A 236 7.52 20.64 -13.11
C VAL A 236 8.54 20.71 -14.23
N ASN A 237 9.68 21.35 -13.96
CA ASN A 237 10.76 21.54 -14.96
C ASN A 237 10.24 22.06 -16.30
N GLY A 238 9.32 23.04 -16.26
CA GLY A 238 8.70 23.65 -17.43
C GLY A 238 7.50 22.90 -18.03
N ILE A 239 7.22 21.65 -17.63
CA ILE A 239 6.05 20.90 -18.07
C ILE A 239 4.86 21.23 -17.17
N ARG A 240 3.81 21.86 -17.72
CA ARG A 240 2.59 22.20 -16.99
C ARG A 240 1.62 21.02 -16.97
N TYR A 241 0.95 20.80 -15.84
CA TYR A 241 -0.13 19.82 -15.71
C TYR A 241 -1.49 20.49 -15.71
N SER A 242 -2.47 19.84 -16.37
CA SER A 242 -3.77 20.42 -16.67
C SER A 242 -4.67 20.64 -15.45
N GLU A 243 -4.41 19.91 -14.37
CA GLU A 243 -5.32 19.84 -13.23
C GLU A 243 -4.69 20.40 -11.95
N THR A 244 -5.56 20.90 -11.07
CA THR A 244 -5.18 21.35 -9.73
C THR A 244 -5.28 20.21 -8.72
N LEU A 245 -4.66 20.36 -7.55
CA LEU A 245 -4.80 19.35 -6.49
C LEU A 245 -6.26 19.22 -6.02
N GLU A 246 -7.00 20.35 -5.96
CA GLU A 246 -8.42 20.36 -5.58
C GLU A 246 -9.26 19.52 -6.56
N SER A 247 -9.07 19.69 -7.87
CA SER A 247 -9.77 18.92 -8.89
C SER A 247 -9.39 17.43 -8.87
N LEU A 248 -8.11 17.11 -8.64
CA LEU A 248 -7.63 15.75 -8.57
C LEU A 248 -8.18 14.97 -7.36
N PHE A 249 -8.24 15.60 -6.18
CA PHE A 249 -8.85 14.95 -5.00
C PHE A 249 -10.35 14.72 -5.18
N ALA A 250 -11.07 15.72 -5.74
CA ALA A 250 -12.51 15.58 -6.02
C ALA A 250 -12.77 14.48 -7.05
N ALA A 251 -12.00 14.44 -8.13
CA ALA A 251 -12.10 13.40 -9.15
C ALA A 251 -11.75 12.01 -8.59
N ALA A 252 -10.66 11.89 -7.82
CA ALA A 252 -10.27 10.62 -7.21
C ALA A 252 -11.36 10.09 -6.27
N PHE A 253 -11.99 10.95 -5.47
CA PHE A 253 -13.11 10.57 -4.61
C PHE A 253 -14.31 10.06 -5.40
N THR A 254 -14.65 10.69 -6.51
CA THR A 254 -15.83 10.33 -7.30
C THR A 254 -15.57 9.16 -8.24
N GLU A 255 -14.46 9.20 -9.00
CA GLU A 255 -14.18 8.27 -10.08
C GLU A 255 -13.53 6.96 -9.58
N LEU A 256 -12.87 6.95 -8.39
CA LEU A 256 -12.33 5.73 -7.79
C LEU A 256 -13.29 5.06 -6.81
N ALA A 257 -14.56 5.47 -6.75
CA ALA A 257 -15.55 4.79 -5.94
C ALA A 257 -15.64 3.30 -6.32
N PRO A 258 -15.69 2.35 -5.37
CA PRO A 258 -15.56 0.91 -5.64
C PRO A 258 -16.54 0.37 -6.68
N ALA A 259 -17.77 0.88 -6.70
CA ALA A 259 -18.80 0.49 -7.66
C ALA A 259 -18.43 0.84 -9.13
N GLN A 260 -17.53 1.81 -9.37
CA GLN A 260 -17.06 2.19 -10.71
C GLN A 260 -16.16 1.15 -11.36
N PHE A 261 -15.66 0.19 -10.57
CA PHE A 261 -14.78 -0.87 -11.04
C PHE A 261 -15.50 -2.20 -11.30
N ALA A 262 -16.81 -2.19 -11.43
CA ALA A 262 -17.54 -3.32 -12.00
C ALA A 262 -17.05 -3.58 -13.44
N GLY A 263 -16.88 -4.85 -13.81
CA GLY A 263 -16.46 -5.23 -15.17
C GLY A 263 -15.37 -6.28 -15.19
N ALA A 264 -14.15 -5.98 -14.76
CA ALA A 264 -13.02 -6.90 -14.84
C ALA A 264 -12.26 -7.03 -13.53
N GLY A 265 -12.16 -8.25 -13.01
CA GLY A 265 -11.38 -8.60 -11.83
C GLY A 265 -10.35 -9.69 -12.10
N VAL A 266 -9.33 -9.73 -11.26
CA VAL A 266 -8.24 -10.72 -11.28
C VAL A 266 -7.91 -11.17 -9.86
N VAL A 267 -7.26 -12.32 -9.72
CA VAL A 267 -6.58 -12.68 -8.48
C VAL A 267 -5.30 -11.84 -8.38
N ALA A 268 -5.20 -11.01 -7.36
CA ALA A 268 -4.05 -10.12 -7.19
C ALA A 268 -3.66 -9.93 -5.73
N HIS A 269 -2.39 -9.57 -5.50
CA HIS A 269 -1.86 -9.19 -4.18
C HIS A 269 -2.33 -7.80 -3.73
N GLY A 270 -2.51 -6.88 -4.66
CA GLY A 270 -2.98 -5.52 -4.43
C GLY A 270 -1.97 -4.54 -3.84
N ASP A 271 -0.98 -5.00 -3.06
CA ASP A 271 0.06 -4.15 -2.44
C ASP A 271 1.48 -4.77 -2.53
N ALA A 272 1.80 -5.41 -3.67
CA ALA A 272 3.09 -6.09 -3.92
C ALA A 272 4.25 -5.10 -4.17
N HIS A 273 4.38 -4.07 -3.35
CA HIS A 273 5.51 -3.14 -3.47
C HIS A 273 6.82 -3.77 -2.92
N ASN A 274 7.96 -3.21 -3.30
CA ASN A 274 9.29 -3.77 -3.02
C ASN A 274 9.56 -4.09 -1.53
N ALA A 275 8.89 -3.41 -0.59
CA ALA A 275 9.02 -3.72 0.83
C ALA A 275 8.20 -4.97 1.26
N ASN A 276 7.30 -5.47 0.38
CA ASN A 276 6.54 -6.71 0.55
C ASN A 276 7.04 -7.84 -0.36
N VAL A 277 8.33 -7.79 -0.72
CA VAL A 277 8.97 -8.78 -1.60
C VAL A 277 10.31 -9.20 -1.01
N TRP A 278 10.49 -10.51 -0.77
CA TRP A 278 11.77 -11.10 -0.40
C TRP A 278 12.63 -11.36 -1.63
N VAL A 279 13.94 -11.20 -1.48
CA VAL A 279 14.97 -11.55 -2.49
C VAL A 279 15.67 -12.82 -2.03
N GLU A 280 15.32 -13.95 -2.62
CA GLU A 280 15.86 -15.26 -2.29
C GLU A 280 16.95 -15.71 -3.26
N GLY A 281 17.88 -16.50 -2.74
CA GLY A 281 18.89 -17.23 -3.52
C GLY A 281 20.16 -16.44 -3.78
N PRO A 282 21.14 -17.12 -4.40
CA PRO A 282 22.42 -16.51 -4.77
C PRO A 282 22.24 -15.56 -5.96
N SER A 283 23.18 -14.63 -6.13
CA SER A 283 23.11 -13.56 -7.15
C SER A 283 22.83 -14.05 -8.58
N ALA A 284 23.26 -15.24 -8.93
CA ALA A 284 23.06 -15.82 -10.26
C ALA A 284 21.64 -16.37 -10.50
N THR A 285 20.87 -16.68 -9.43
CA THR A 285 19.56 -17.32 -9.51
C THR A 285 18.58 -16.71 -8.50
N LEU A 286 18.54 -15.38 -8.45
CA LEU A 286 17.63 -14.67 -7.56
C LEU A 286 16.17 -14.95 -7.92
N ARG A 287 15.34 -15.09 -6.89
CA ARG A 287 13.89 -15.17 -6.98
C ARG A 287 13.26 -14.10 -6.09
N LEU A 288 12.13 -13.61 -6.53
CA LEU A 288 11.29 -12.69 -5.76
C LEU A 288 10.08 -13.45 -5.22
N VAL A 289 9.83 -13.31 -3.92
CA VAL A 289 8.72 -13.97 -3.22
C VAL A 289 7.90 -12.93 -2.50
N LEU A 290 6.62 -12.88 -2.83
CA LEU A 290 5.65 -11.94 -2.24
C LEU A 290 5.34 -12.31 -0.78
N PHE A 291 5.06 -11.31 0.05
CA PHE A 291 4.55 -11.53 1.41
C PHE A 291 3.63 -10.38 1.82
N ASP A 292 2.98 -10.49 2.98
CA ASP A 292 2.02 -9.54 3.52
C ASP A 292 0.80 -9.28 2.59
N PRO A 293 -0.03 -10.30 2.31
CA PRO A 293 -1.11 -10.25 1.34
C PRO A 293 -2.39 -9.60 1.89
N ALA A 294 -2.29 -8.59 2.75
CA ALA A 294 -3.44 -7.98 3.43
C ALA A 294 -4.51 -7.40 2.48
N PHE A 295 -4.12 -7.06 1.26
CA PHE A 295 -4.99 -6.48 0.22
C PHE A 295 -5.26 -7.45 -0.94
N ALA A 296 -4.85 -8.70 -0.81
CA ALA A 296 -5.10 -9.69 -1.85
C ALA A 296 -6.58 -10.07 -1.92
N GLY A 297 -7.03 -10.49 -3.08
CA GLY A 297 -8.39 -10.91 -3.33
C GLY A 297 -8.55 -11.66 -4.64
N GLU A 298 -9.76 -12.22 -4.84
CA GLU A 298 -10.12 -12.96 -6.04
C GLU A 298 -10.80 -12.09 -7.10
N HIS A 299 -11.38 -10.97 -6.68
CA HIS A 299 -12.13 -10.04 -7.53
C HIS A 299 -11.50 -8.65 -7.58
N VAL A 300 -10.16 -8.59 -7.41
CA VAL A 300 -9.44 -7.31 -7.42
C VAL A 300 -9.62 -6.65 -8.79
N PRO A 301 -10.13 -5.39 -8.85
CA PRO A 301 -10.28 -4.69 -10.12
C PRO A 301 -8.96 -4.66 -10.89
N ALA A 302 -8.99 -5.16 -12.13
CA ALA A 302 -7.78 -5.39 -12.93
C ALA A 302 -6.94 -4.11 -13.12
N LEU A 303 -7.57 -2.94 -13.25
CA LEU A 303 -6.86 -1.66 -13.36
C LEU A 303 -6.21 -1.19 -12.05
N LEU A 304 -6.65 -1.69 -10.89
CA LEU A 304 -6.06 -1.31 -9.60
C LEU A 304 -4.96 -2.27 -9.14
N ALA A 305 -4.94 -3.50 -9.65
CA ALA A 305 -4.12 -4.60 -9.18
C ALA A 305 -2.62 -4.28 -9.11
N GLU A 306 -2.09 -3.51 -10.07
CA GLU A 306 -0.67 -3.17 -10.18
C GLU A 306 -0.34 -1.68 -9.94
N VAL A 307 -1.30 -0.88 -9.53
CA VAL A 307 -1.05 0.56 -9.27
C VAL A 307 -0.01 0.77 -8.19
N LYS A 308 -0.19 0.10 -7.04
CA LYS A 308 0.74 0.24 -5.90
C LYS A 308 2.14 -0.25 -6.23
N PRO A 309 2.34 -1.45 -6.80
CA PRO A 309 3.67 -1.88 -7.23
C PRO A 309 4.30 -0.93 -8.28
N THR A 310 3.53 -0.49 -9.26
CA THR A 310 4.04 0.45 -10.28
C THR A 310 4.50 1.76 -9.66
N PHE A 311 3.72 2.35 -8.75
CA PHE A 311 4.10 3.59 -8.09
C PHE A 311 5.28 3.39 -7.15
N HIS A 312 5.17 2.47 -6.17
CA HIS A 312 6.16 2.35 -5.10
C HIS A 312 7.48 1.75 -5.54
N ASN A 313 7.50 0.93 -6.58
CA ASN A 313 8.72 0.32 -7.08
C ASN A 313 9.50 1.24 -8.02
N VAL A 314 8.83 2.23 -8.61
CA VAL A 314 9.41 3.13 -9.61
C VAL A 314 9.46 4.58 -9.13
N PHE A 315 8.29 5.20 -8.92
CA PHE A 315 8.16 6.64 -8.69
C PHE A 315 8.30 7.05 -7.23
N ALA A 316 7.98 6.16 -6.28
CA ALA A 316 8.16 6.38 -4.86
C ALA A 316 9.60 6.05 -4.43
N HIS A 317 10.55 6.75 -5.03
CA HIS A 317 11.93 6.57 -4.64
C HIS A 317 12.09 6.76 -3.12
N PRO A 318 12.78 5.86 -2.40
CA PRO A 318 12.88 5.92 -0.94
C PRO A 318 13.37 7.27 -0.44
N TYR A 319 14.25 7.94 -1.19
CA TYR A 319 14.82 9.20 -0.75
C TYR A 319 13.80 10.30 -0.57
N TRP A 320 12.89 10.54 -1.50
CA TRP A 320 11.94 11.62 -1.30
C TRP A 320 10.72 11.20 -0.47
N LEU A 321 10.31 9.93 -0.48
CA LEU A 321 9.09 9.50 0.21
C LEU A 321 9.37 8.99 1.63
N TYR A 322 10.42 8.17 1.82
CA TYR A 322 10.68 7.50 3.10
C TYR A 322 11.93 8.00 3.83
N GLU A 323 12.85 8.66 3.14
CA GLU A 323 14.11 9.16 3.69
C GLU A 323 14.36 10.63 3.31
N PRO A 324 13.51 11.57 3.75
CA PRO A 324 13.57 12.96 3.33
C PRO A 324 14.91 13.65 3.61
N LYS A 325 15.63 13.25 4.66
CA LYS A 325 16.98 13.77 4.92
C LYS A 325 17.99 13.39 3.84
N VAL A 326 17.84 12.18 3.26
CA VAL A 326 18.67 11.76 2.12
C VAL A 326 18.25 12.52 0.87
N ALA A 327 16.95 12.75 0.66
CA ALA A 327 16.47 13.55 -0.45
C ALA A 327 17.03 14.97 -0.43
N GLU A 328 17.01 15.63 0.72
CA GLU A 328 17.54 16.99 0.91
C GLU A 328 19.04 17.08 0.65
N ALA A 329 19.80 16.03 1.00
CA ALA A 329 21.23 15.98 0.77
C ALA A 329 21.60 15.64 -0.70
N ARG A 330 20.70 15.02 -1.46
CA ARG A 330 20.98 14.46 -2.79
C ARG A 330 20.33 15.23 -3.93
N PHE A 331 19.15 15.79 -3.71
CA PHE A 331 18.39 16.50 -4.73
C PHE A 331 18.22 17.96 -4.39
N GLN A 332 18.09 18.75 -5.44
CA GLN A 332 17.69 20.15 -5.35
C GLN A 332 16.24 20.30 -5.75
N ALA A 333 15.54 21.19 -5.08
CA ALA A 333 14.20 21.62 -5.46
C ALA A 333 14.02 23.10 -5.15
N MET A 334 13.31 23.79 -6.04
CA MET A 334 12.87 25.18 -5.89
C MET A 334 11.38 25.24 -6.16
N ALA A 335 10.68 26.12 -5.45
CA ALA A 335 9.26 26.34 -5.67
C ALA A 335 8.99 27.86 -5.78
N GLU A 336 8.22 28.24 -6.78
CA GLU A 336 7.84 29.63 -7.01
C GLU A 336 6.38 29.71 -7.48
N ARG A 337 5.63 30.68 -6.94
CA ARG A 337 4.30 30.99 -7.45
C ARG A 337 4.38 32.00 -8.60
N ARG A 338 3.94 31.61 -9.80
CA ARG A 338 3.86 32.42 -11.01
C ARG A 338 2.40 32.57 -11.44
N GLY A 339 1.72 33.56 -10.87
CA GLY A 339 0.28 33.76 -11.11
C GLY A 339 -0.57 32.62 -10.57
N ASP A 340 -1.20 31.87 -11.48
CA ASP A 340 -2.02 30.67 -11.19
C ASP A 340 -1.25 29.35 -11.26
N VAL A 341 0.08 29.41 -11.36
CA VAL A 341 0.97 28.24 -11.46
C VAL A 341 1.90 28.17 -10.26
N LEU A 342 2.01 27.00 -9.65
CA LEU A 342 3.13 26.62 -8.81
C LEU A 342 4.22 25.99 -9.70
N ALA A 343 5.29 26.73 -9.94
CA ALA A 343 6.46 26.21 -10.66
C ALA A 343 7.39 25.49 -9.67
N ILE A 344 7.70 24.23 -9.96
CA ILE A 344 8.66 23.40 -9.21
C ILE A 344 9.78 23.00 -10.16
N GLU A 345 11.00 23.38 -9.81
CA GLU A 345 12.21 22.97 -10.51
C GLU A 345 12.96 21.97 -9.62
N THR A 346 13.32 20.80 -10.16
CA THR A 346 14.04 19.77 -9.40
C THR A 346 14.92 18.91 -10.33
N ASP A 347 16.05 18.44 -9.80
CA ASP A 347 16.91 17.47 -10.46
C ASP A 347 16.55 16.01 -10.14
N TYR A 348 15.44 15.78 -9.41
CA TYR A 348 14.94 14.44 -9.16
C TYR A 348 14.57 13.74 -10.48
N ALA A 349 15.15 12.57 -10.68
CA ALA A 349 14.89 11.70 -11.82
C ALA A 349 14.87 10.23 -11.40
N LEU A 350 14.27 9.36 -12.21
CA LEU A 350 14.32 7.93 -12.01
C LEU A 350 15.74 7.41 -12.16
N SER A 351 16.18 6.57 -11.23
CA SER A 351 17.46 5.86 -11.37
C SER A 351 17.38 4.81 -12.51
N PRO A 352 18.53 4.35 -13.04
CA PRO A 352 18.55 3.31 -14.07
C PRO A 352 17.77 2.04 -13.66
N LEU A 353 17.87 1.61 -12.40
CA LEU A 353 17.12 0.46 -11.90
C LEU A 353 15.60 0.72 -11.91
N ARG A 354 15.16 1.91 -11.49
CA ARG A 354 13.73 2.26 -11.45
C ARG A 354 13.16 2.37 -12.86
N GLN A 355 13.93 2.92 -13.79
CA GLN A 355 13.56 2.93 -15.21
C GLN A 355 13.46 1.51 -15.77
N ALA A 356 14.42 0.64 -15.48
CA ALA A 356 14.38 -0.76 -15.90
C ALA A 356 13.16 -1.51 -15.32
N PHE A 357 12.80 -1.27 -14.06
CA PHE A 357 11.56 -1.82 -13.47
C PHE A 357 10.30 -1.30 -14.18
N LEU A 358 10.27 -0.03 -14.57
CA LEU A 358 9.15 0.52 -15.34
C LEU A 358 9.04 -0.15 -16.71
N ASP A 359 10.17 -0.42 -17.36
CA ASP A 359 10.23 -1.06 -18.68
C ASP A 359 9.75 -2.53 -18.62
N THR A 360 10.16 -3.30 -17.60
CA THR A 360 9.66 -4.67 -17.41
C THR A 360 8.15 -4.69 -17.16
N LYS A 361 7.64 -3.81 -16.29
CA LYS A 361 6.20 -3.68 -16.04
C LYS A 361 5.42 -3.28 -17.28
N ARG A 362 5.97 -2.36 -18.09
CA ARG A 362 5.38 -1.97 -19.38
C ARG A 362 5.20 -3.17 -20.28
N ASP A 363 6.29 -3.91 -20.54
CA ASP A 363 6.33 -4.91 -21.61
C ASP A 363 5.76 -6.25 -21.18
N LEU A 364 5.99 -6.68 -19.94
CA LEU A 364 5.63 -8.02 -19.47
C LEU A 364 4.28 -8.07 -18.75
N LEU A 365 3.77 -6.93 -18.24
CA LEU A 365 2.57 -6.91 -17.43
C LEU A 365 1.47 -6.01 -17.98
N TRP A 366 1.70 -4.68 -18.06
CA TRP A 366 0.63 -3.75 -18.40
C TRP A 366 0.15 -3.87 -19.86
N ARG A 367 1.06 -3.99 -20.83
CA ARG A 367 0.68 -4.19 -22.24
C ARG A 367 -0.17 -5.44 -22.45
N PRO A 368 0.23 -6.64 -22.00
CA PRO A 368 -0.58 -7.84 -22.11
C PRO A 368 -1.94 -7.70 -21.42
N LEU A 369 -1.97 -7.13 -20.21
CA LEU A 369 -3.22 -6.97 -19.45
C LEU A 369 -4.20 -6.04 -20.15
N LEU A 370 -3.76 -4.86 -20.58
CA LEU A 370 -4.64 -3.91 -21.27
C LEU A 370 -5.10 -4.40 -22.64
N ALA A 371 -4.23 -5.11 -23.37
CA ALA A 371 -4.60 -5.76 -24.63
C ALA A 371 -5.71 -6.79 -24.42
N GLU A 372 -5.59 -7.63 -23.40
CA GLU A 372 -6.60 -8.64 -23.07
C GLU A 372 -7.91 -8.01 -22.58
N LEU A 373 -7.85 -6.99 -21.69
CA LEU A 373 -9.04 -6.25 -21.29
C LEU A 373 -9.77 -5.64 -22.47
N ARG A 374 -9.03 -5.10 -23.42
CA ARG A 374 -9.60 -4.54 -24.65
C ARG A 374 -10.22 -5.62 -25.53
N SER A 375 -9.52 -6.74 -25.76
CA SER A 375 -10.01 -7.85 -26.59
C SER A 375 -11.32 -8.42 -26.06
N ARG A 376 -11.53 -8.40 -24.74
CA ARG A 376 -12.77 -8.83 -24.07
C ARG A 376 -13.85 -7.73 -24.00
N GLY A 377 -13.57 -6.51 -24.46
CA GLY A 377 -14.48 -5.37 -24.30
C GLY A 377 -14.65 -4.89 -22.87
N GLN A 378 -13.69 -5.22 -21.98
CA GLN A 378 -13.71 -4.92 -20.56
C GLN A 378 -12.82 -3.73 -20.16
N LEU A 379 -12.07 -3.16 -21.12
CA LEU A 379 -11.26 -1.96 -20.86
C LEU A 379 -12.15 -0.72 -20.90
N PRO A 380 -12.32 0.01 -19.76
CA PRO A 380 -13.08 1.26 -19.76
C PRO A 380 -12.49 2.28 -20.74
N VAL A 381 -13.34 3.07 -21.38
CA VAL A 381 -12.88 4.13 -22.33
C VAL A 381 -11.95 5.12 -21.62
N HIS A 382 -12.20 5.41 -20.35
CA HIS A 382 -11.43 6.34 -19.54
C HIS A 382 -10.37 5.65 -18.65
N TRP A 383 -9.90 4.44 -19.02
CA TRP A 383 -8.92 3.64 -18.26
C TRP A 383 -7.67 4.44 -17.85
N ARG A 384 -7.16 5.28 -18.75
CA ARG A 384 -5.99 6.12 -18.51
C ARG A 384 -6.24 7.09 -17.35
N ARG A 385 -7.43 7.71 -17.33
CA ARG A 385 -7.87 8.62 -16.26
C ARG A 385 -7.95 7.90 -14.93
N LEU A 386 -8.60 6.74 -14.88
CA LEU A 386 -8.71 5.92 -13.65
C LEU A 386 -7.34 5.52 -13.13
N LEU A 387 -6.44 5.10 -14.01
CA LEU A 387 -5.09 4.71 -13.64
C LEU A 387 -4.28 5.89 -13.08
N LYS A 388 -4.36 7.07 -13.72
CA LYS A 388 -3.71 8.28 -13.22
C LYS A 388 -4.24 8.73 -11.87
N LEU A 389 -5.55 8.72 -11.65
CA LEU A 389 -6.14 9.05 -10.35
C LEU A 389 -5.73 8.07 -9.24
N ALA A 390 -5.67 6.79 -9.54
CA ALA A 390 -5.19 5.78 -8.59
C ALA A 390 -3.69 5.95 -8.28
N LEU A 391 -2.87 6.26 -9.29
CA LEU A 391 -1.46 6.60 -9.11
C LEU A 391 -1.29 7.90 -8.29
N PHE A 392 -2.13 8.92 -8.51
CA PHE A 392 -2.15 10.15 -7.72
C PHE A 392 -2.40 9.88 -6.23
N CYS A 393 -3.33 8.98 -5.91
CA CYS A 393 -3.61 8.60 -4.52
C CYS A 393 -2.38 8.03 -3.80
N CYS A 394 -1.44 7.41 -4.52
CA CYS A 394 -0.28 6.79 -3.92
C CYS A 394 0.62 7.79 -3.16
N PRO A 395 1.17 8.87 -3.76
CA PRO A 395 1.99 9.82 -3.03
C PRO A 395 1.22 10.59 -1.96
N VAL A 396 -0.01 11.00 -2.25
CA VAL A 396 -0.75 11.94 -1.40
C VAL A 396 -1.49 11.28 -0.24
N LEU A 397 -1.72 9.95 -0.26
CA LEU A 397 -2.48 9.25 0.78
C LEU A 397 -1.65 8.24 1.58
N VAL A 398 -0.39 7.98 1.23
CA VAL A 398 0.49 7.10 2.04
C VAL A 398 0.91 7.82 3.31
N MET A 399 1.39 9.04 3.18
CA MET A 399 1.71 9.95 4.28
C MET A 399 1.44 11.39 3.87
N SER A 400 1.40 12.32 4.82
CA SER A 400 1.29 13.74 4.50
C SER A 400 2.55 14.22 3.80
N LEU A 401 2.40 14.83 2.62
CA LEU A 401 3.52 15.41 1.87
C LEU A 401 4.04 16.73 2.47
N ARG A 402 3.40 17.26 3.51
CA ARG A 402 3.77 18.55 4.10
C ARG A 402 5.06 18.44 4.89
N ALA A 403 5.96 19.37 4.67
CA ALA A 403 7.14 19.52 5.52
C ALA A 403 6.74 19.79 6.98
N GLY A 404 7.38 19.11 7.92
CA GLY A 404 7.12 19.24 9.35
C GLY A 404 5.88 18.52 9.87
N ALA A 405 5.06 17.91 9.00
CA ALA A 405 3.89 17.12 9.39
C ALA A 405 4.19 15.60 9.38
N GLY A 406 5.29 15.20 9.96
CA GLY A 406 5.82 13.84 9.92
C GLY A 406 7.25 13.82 9.42
N MET A 407 7.54 13.04 8.37
CA MET A 407 8.92 12.83 7.92
C MET A 407 9.43 13.86 6.91
N HIS A 408 8.55 14.50 6.12
CA HIS A 408 8.96 15.38 5.02
C HIS A 408 9.64 16.68 5.48
N ASN A 409 10.59 17.14 4.66
CA ASN A 409 11.21 18.46 4.68
C ASN A 409 10.78 19.25 3.43
N PRO A 410 11.13 20.54 3.30
CA PRO A 410 10.69 21.35 2.15
C PRO A 410 11.08 20.76 0.78
N VAL A 411 12.28 20.20 0.64
CA VAL A 411 12.78 19.59 -0.62
C VAL A 411 11.95 18.36 -0.99
N SER A 412 11.80 17.41 -0.07
CA SER A 412 11.01 16.21 -0.33
C SER A 412 9.51 16.50 -0.51
N SER A 413 8.99 17.55 0.13
CA SER A 413 7.63 18.04 -0.07
C SER A 413 7.42 18.56 -1.50
N ALA A 414 8.36 19.38 -2.01
CA ALA A 414 8.31 19.88 -3.39
C ALA A 414 8.39 18.74 -4.41
N ILE A 415 9.33 17.79 -4.23
CA ILE A 415 9.44 16.59 -5.08
C ILE A 415 8.14 15.77 -5.02
N GLY A 416 7.58 15.58 -3.83
CA GLY A 416 6.32 14.84 -3.65
C GLY A 416 5.14 15.49 -4.39
N LEU A 417 5.03 16.83 -4.35
CA LEU A 417 4.01 17.57 -5.12
C LEU A 417 4.25 17.48 -6.63
N ALA A 418 5.51 17.55 -7.08
CA ALA A 418 5.87 17.36 -8.48
C ALA A 418 5.46 15.97 -8.99
N VAL A 419 5.78 14.93 -8.22
CA VAL A 419 5.38 13.55 -8.52
C VAL A 419 3.85 13.40 -8.50
N ALA A 420 3.16 13.99 -7.51
CA ALA A 420 1.71 13.94 -7.43
C ALA A 420 1.04 14.60 -8.67
N ALA A 421 1.55 15.75 -9.13
CA ALA A 421 1.06 16.41 -10.34
C ALA A 421 1.25 15.53 -11.58
N MET A 422 2.43 14.92 -11.74
CA MET A 422 2.71 13.97 -12.82
C MET A 422 1.78 12.76 -12.78
N MET A 423 1.52 12.19 -11.58
CA MET A 423 0.64 11.03 -11.43
C MET A 423 -0.81 11.36 -11.82
N GLY A 424 -1.35 12.50 -11.38
CA GLY A 424 -2.77 12.82 -11.55
C GLY A 424 -3.11 13.59 -12.83
N GLY A 425 -2.30 14.61 -13.17
CA GLY A 425 -2.58 15.53 -14.28
C GLY A 425 -1.98 15.08 -15.61
N GLU A 426 -2.60 15.45 -16.73
CA GLU A 426 -2.00 15.28 -18.06
C GLU A 426 -1.01 16.42 -18.33
N PRO A 427 0.18 16.12 -18.91
CA PRO A 427 1.13 17.14 -19.29
C PRO A 427 0.64 17.97 -20.47
N VAL A 428 0.89 19.27 -20.43
CA VAL A 428 0.57 20.21 -21.50
C VAL A 428 1.86 20.78 -22.07
N GLY A 429 2.09 20.54 -23.35
CA GLY A 429 3.26 21.08 -24.06
C GLY A 429 4.57 20.34 -23.79
N GLY A 430 4.52 19.09 -23.33
CA GLY A 430 5.70 18.26 -23.07
C GLY A 430 5.33 16.83 -22.73
N GLU A 431 6.32 16.01 -22.47
CA GLU A 431 6.16 14.62 -22.05
C GLU A 431 6.94 14.34 -20.77
N ASP A 432 6.35 13.56 -19.88
CA ASP A 432 6.98 13.07 -18.65
C ASP A 432 7.14 11.54 -18.67
N PRO A 433 7.89 10.95 -17.73
CA PRO A 433 8.08 9.50 -17.69
C PRO A 433 6.77 8.69 -17.59
N LEU A 434 5.75 9.20 -16.89
CA LEU A 434 4.48 8.50 -16.75
C LEU A 434 3.65 8.61 -18.02
N SER A 435 3.56 9.78 -18.66
CA SER A 435 2.81 9.95 -19.91
C SER A 435 3.38 9.05 -21.02
N ARG A 436 4.72 9.01 -21.19
CA ARG A 436 5.37 8.08 -22.11
C ARG A 436 5.07 6.61 -21.81
N PHE A 437 5.08 6.25 -20.52
CA PHE A 437 4.72 4.90 -20.11
C PHE A 437 3.26 4.56 -20.47
N LEU A 438 2.31 5.47 -20.15
CA LEU A 438 0.89 5.27 -20.43
C LEU A 438 0.60 5.20 -21.95
N ASP A 439 1.30 6.00 -22.75
CA ASP A 439 1.20 5.95 -24.20
C ASP A 439 1.75 4.61 -24.75
N ALA A 440 2.85 4.13 -24.19
CA ALA A 440 3.48 2.89 -24.58
C ALA A 440 2.68 1.63 -24.20
N ILE A 441 1.84 1.67 -23.16
CA ILE A 441 0.97 0.54 -22.78
C ILE A 441 -0.43 0.64 -23.41
N ALA A 442 -0.77 1.74 -24.07
CA ALA A 442 -2.07 1.92 -24.71
C ALA A 442 -2.29 0.84 -25.77
N PRO A 443 -3.40 0.09 -25.72
CA PRO A 443 -3.69 -0.92 -26.73
C PRO A 443 -3.93 -0.29 -28.09
N ASP A 444 -3.43 -0.94 -29.15
CA ASP A 444 -3.61 -0.47 -30.52
C ASP A 444 -5.11 -0.30 -30.88
N PRO A 445 -5.54 0.89 -31.34
CA PRO A 445 -6.92 1.11 -31.78
C PRO A 445 -7.41 0.12 -32.86
N ALA A 446 -6.52 -0.37 -33.70
CA ALA A 446 -6.84 -1.26 -34.82
C ALA A 446 -7.07 -2.73 -34.41
N ALA A 447 -6.71 -3.16 -33.21
CA ALA A 447 -6.82 -4.56 -32.77
C ALA A 447 -8.27 -4.99 -32.43
N SER A 448 -9.24 -4.09 -32.41
CA SER A 448 -10.64 -4.36 -32.04
C SER A 448 -11.52 -4.87 -33.19
N GLN A 449 -10.97 -5.12 -34.39
CA GLN A 449 -11.74 -5.50 -35.61
C GLN A 449 -11.37 -6.87 -36.19
N ARG A 450 -10.70 -7.73 -35.42
CA ARG A 450 -10.40 -9.08 -35.88
C ARG A 450 -11.10 -10.16 -35.09
#